data_faee4da00392f75ef690137dcd964cae
#
_entry.id   faee4da00392f75ef690137dcd964cae
#
_cell.length_a   1.000
_cell.length_b   1.000
_cell.length_c   1.000
_cell.angle_alpha   90.00
_cell.angle_beta   90.00
_cell.angle_gamma   90.00
#
_symmetry.space_group_name_H-M   'P 1'
#
loop_
_entity.id
_entity.type
_entity.pdbx_description
1 polymer ?
#
loop_
_entity_poly.entity_id
_entity_poly.type
_entity_poly.pdbx_seq_one_letter_code
_entity_poly.pdbx_strand_id
1 'polypeptide(L)'
;NGWFIILVMLLPISSGCFGESNESEVIEDDGYPSVWDRYDMEYQMDDVFSRVTINGTYEVDEVRSVYIEVDIPASHGGCATNVPTDCLVHLGLWLPVIEGCDWDAENLTEECKVPAIAEIGPYYNDGDVDALTPADRLGRFLIENYVPHGYAVAQVSVFGTGESTHCMDLMGADEQAGIDAAVTYLGSAPWSSGNVGIIGKSYDGSTPWEAATFGNQYLKTIVPMSGLIGAQDLMWRNGSMEARG
;
A
#
# COMPACT_ATOMS: atom_id res chain seq x y z
N ASN A 1 56.58 4.10 -43.26
CA ASN A 1 56.37 5.08 -42.19
C ASN A 1 55.04 5.75 -42.40
N GLY A 2 53.98 5.10 -41.92
CA GLY A 2 52.62 5.67 -41.98
C GLY A 2 52.21 6.12 -40.61
N TRP A 3 52.00 7.40 -40.46
CA TRP A 3 51.42 8.00 -39.26
C TRP A 3 49.90 7.87 -39.37
N PHE A 4 49.30 7.07 -38.48
CA PHE A 4 47.84 7.07 -38.28
C PHE A 4 47.54 8.18 -37.27
N ILE A 5 46.86 9.24 -37.74
CA ILE A 5 46.29 10.26 -36.89
C ILE A 5 44.95 9.75 -36.46
N ILE A 6 44.82 9.36 -35.20
CA ILE A 6 43.54 9.07 -34.56
C ILE A 6 42.90 10.41 -34.19
N LEU A 7 41.95 10.85 -35.00
CA LEU A 7 41.12 11.99 -34.69
C LEU A 7 40.09 11.58 -33.61
N VAL A 8 40.40 11.83 -32.37
CA VAL A 8 39.39 11.68 -31.29
C VAL A 8 38.45 12.88 -31.40
N MET A 9 37.28 12.65 -31.99
CA MET A 9 36.19 13.62 -31.90
C MET A 9 35.68 13.60 -30.47
N LEU A 10 36.10 14.59 -29.68
CA LEU A 10 35.44 14.95 -28.45
C LEU A 10 34.11 15.60 -28.83
N LEU A 11 33.04 14.81 -28.88
CA LEU A 11 31.69 15.34 -28.84
C LEU A 11 31.49 15.89 -27.44
N PRO A 12 31.10 17.17 -27.29
CA PRO A 12 30.68 17.67 -26.00
C PRO A 12 29.42 16.90 -25.60
N ILE A 13 29.51 16.14 -24.53
CA ILE A 13 28.35 15.63 -23.83
C ILE A 13 27.76 16.87 -23.15
N SER A 14 26.90 17.56 -23.85
CA SER A 14 26.02 18.54 -23.22
C SER A 14 25.05 17.74 -22.36
N SER A 15 25.36 17.65 -21.07
CA SER A 15 24.35 17.33 -20.08
C SER A 15 23.25 18.37 -20.24
N GLY A 16 22.08 17.94 -20.70
CA GLY A 16 20.96 18.81 -21.07
C GLY A 16 20.26 19.47 -19.86
N CYS A 17 21.04 20.06 -18.94
CA CYS A 17 20.51 20.83 -17.83
C CYS A 17 20.89 22.32 -17.84
N PHE A 18 21.69 22.78 -18.82
CA PHE A 18 22.00 24.20 -18.97
C PHE A 18 22.03 24.57 -20.44
N GLY A 19 20.85 24.76 -21.02
CA GLY A 19 20.69 25.52 -22.23
C GLY A 19 20.67 27.00 -21.87
N GLU A 20 21.62 27.79 -22.38
CA GLU A 20 21.47 29.25 -22.37
C GLU A 20 20.17 29.58 -23.12
N SER A 21 19.23 30.19 -22.41
CA SER A 21 17.98 30.68 -22.98
C SER A 21 18.27 31.92 -23.78
N ASN A 22 18.32 31.80 -25.10
CA ASN A 22 18.09 32.95 -25.99
C ASN A 22 16.59 33.23 -26.00
N GLU A 23 16.28 34.47 -25.61
CA GLU A 23 15.00 35.18 -25.76
C GLU A 23 13.75 34.38 -25.36
N SER A 24 13.20 34.81 -24.23
CA SER A 24 11.90 34.40 -23.73
C SER A 24 10.83 34.64 -24.80
N GLU A 25 10.39 33.60 -25.48
CA GLU A 25 9.02 33.58 -25.97
C GLU A 25 8.13 33.75 -24.73
N VAL A 26 7.41 34.83 -24.69
CA VAL A 26 6.34 35.02 -23.71
C VAL A 26 5.31 33.95 -24.04
N ILE A 27 5.35 32.85 -23.32
CA ILE A 27 4.28 31.86 -23.34
C ILE A 27 3.07 32.60 -22.77
N GLU A 28 2.08 32.88 -23.62
CA GLU A 28 0.80 33.40 -23.14
C GLU A 28 0.32 32.46 -22.04
N ASP A 29 0.00 33.05 -20.90
CA ASP A 29 -0.55 32.33 -19.76
C ASP A 29 -1.88 31.66 -20.20
N ASP A 30 -1.86 30.41 -20.50
CA ASP A 30 -3.04 29.62 -20.91
C ASP A 30 -3.99 29.34 -19.75
N GLY A 31 -3.74 29.90 -18.58
CA GLY A 31 -4.53 29.73 -17.37
C GLY A 31 -4.32 28.38 -16.67
N TYR A 32 -3.38 27.56 -17.15
CA TYR A 32 -2.97 26.36 -16.43
C TYR A 32 -1.82 26.68 -15.46
N PRO A 33 -1.88 26.19 -14.22
CA PRO A 33 -0.80 26.38 -13.27
C PRO A 33 0.50 25.80 -13.83
N SER A 34 1.59 26.53 -13.70
CA SER A 34 2.91 26.08 -14.12
C SER A 34 3.28 24.78 -13.40
N VAL A 35 4.27 24.07 -13.92
CA VAL A 35 4.78 22.86 -13.23
C VAL A 35 5.25 23.20 -11.82
N TRP A 36 5.79 24.39 -11.63
CA TRP A 36 6.28 24.90 -10.34
C TRP A 36 5.13 25.27 -9.40
N ASP A 37 4.06 25.87 -9.91
CA ASP A 37 2.86 26.16 -9.12
C ASP A 37 2.19 24.86 -8.68
N ARG A 38 2.27 23.80 -9.50
CA ARG A 38 1.82 22.45 -9.11
C ARG A 38 2.72 21.80 -8.06
N TYR A 39 4.00 22.10 -8.07
CA TYR A 39 4.95 21.64 -7.07
C TYR A 39 4.70 22.32 -5.71
N ASP A 40 4.42 23.62 -5.73
CA ASP A 40 4.01 24.34 -4.53
C ASP A 40 2.63 23.89 -4.03
N MET A 41 1.74 23.47 -4.92
CA MET A 41 0.47 22.83 -4.53
C MET A 41 0.67 21.46 -3.89
N GLU A 42 1.72 20.71 -4.24
CA GLU A 42 2.04 19.44 -3.62
C GLU A 42 2.44 19.60 -2.15
N TYR A 43 3.10 20.68 -1.78
CA TYR A 43 3.33 21.06 -0.38
C TYR A 43 2.06 21.51 0.36
N GLN A 44 1.05 21.93 -0.37
CA GLN A 44 -0.28 22.25 0.18
C GLN A 44 -1.19 21.01 0.28
N MET A 45 -0.76 19.87 -0.24
CA MET A 45 -1.52 18.62 -0.16
C MET A 45 -1.68 18.14 1.27
N ASP A 46 -0.70 18.35 2.15
CA ASP A 46 -0.88 18.12 3.58
C ASP A 46 -2.04 18.95 4.14
N ASP A 47 -2.22 20.15 3.63
CA ASP A 47 -3.32 21.06 3.97
C ASP A 47 -4.65 20.64 3.32
N VAL A 48 -4.61 20.02 2.14
CA VAL A 48 -5.81 19.49 1.46
C VAL A 48 -6.26 18.19 2.14
N PHE A 49 -5.35 17.30 2.46
CA PHE A 49 -5.70 16.09 3.23
C PHE A 49 -6.15 16.42 4.66
N SER A 50 -5.63 17.48 5.28
CA SER A 50 -6.10 17.93 6.57
C SER A 50 -7.45 18.69 6.52
N ARG A 51 -7.88 19.15 5.35
CA ARG A 51 -9.11 19.93 5.17
C ARG A 51 -10.30 19.10 4.65
N VAL A 52 -10.07 17.93 4.13
CA VAL A 52 -11.15 17.05 3.68
C VAL A 52 -11.55 16.10 4.80
N THR A 53 -11.89 16.66 5.96
CA THR A 53 -12.82 15.98 6.86
C THR A 53 -14.20 16.13 6.22
N ILE A 54 -14.53 15.23 5.33
CA ILE A 54 -15.91 15.05 4.93
C ILE A 54 -16.60 14.59 6.21
N ASN A 55 -17.57 15.34 6.69
CA ASN A 55 -18.31 14.98 7.88
C ASN A 55 -18.99 13.63 7.64
N GLY A 56 -18.37 12.57 8.14
CA GLY A 56 -18.93 11.24 8.15
C GLY A 56 -20.05 11.14 9.19
N THR A 57 -20.87 10.13 9.05
CA THR A 57 -22.05 9.91 9.90
C THR A 57 -21.70 9.02 11.08
N TYR A 58 -20.65 8.20 10.96
CA TYR A 58 -20.34 7.17 11.93
C TYR A 58 -19.09 7.52 12.76
N GLU A 59 -19.11 7.10 14.01
CA GLU A 59 -17.92 7.08 14.85
C GLU A 59 -17.05 5.86 14.48
N VAL A 60 -15.79 5.90 14.88
CA VAL A 60 -14.83 4.80 14.69
C VAL A 60 -14.88 3.90 15.92
N ASP A 61 -15.09 2.60 15.73
CA ASP A 61 -15.01 1.61 16.81
C ASP A 61 -13.55 1.37 17.25
N GLU A 62 -13.39 0.71 18.39
CA GLU A 62 -12.07 0.29 18.85
C GLU A 62 -11.37 -0.59 17.81
N VAL A 63 -10.04 -0.48 17.75
CA VAL A 63 -9.24 -1.32 16.85
C VAL A 63 -9.35 -2.78 17.26
N ARG A 64 -9.53 -3.64 16.26
CA ARG A 64 -9.55 -5.10 16.42
C ARG A 64 -8.28 -5.68 15.84
N SER A 65 -7.59 -6.47 16.63
CA SER A 65 -6.41 -7.24 16.21
C SER A 65 -6.88 -8.58 15.68
N VAL A 66 -6.54 -8.87 14.43
CA VAL A 66 -6.97 -10.10 13.73
C VAL A 66 -5.76 -10.85 13.21
N TYR A 67 -5.74 -12.17 13.42
CA TYR A 67 -4.72 -13.09 12.92
C TYR A 67 -5.35 -14.07 11.94
N ILE A 68 -4.78 -14.15 10.75
CA ILE A 68 -5.25 -14.99 9.65
C ILE A 68 -4.23 -16.10 9.43
N GLU A 69 -4.66 -17.35 9.55
CA GLU A 69 -3.84 -18.50 9.18
C GLU A 69 -3.71 -18.60 7.66
N VAL A 70 -2.48 -18.75 7.18
CA VAL A 70 -2.17 -18.91 5.77
C VAL A 70 -1.52 -20.25 5.54
N ASP A 71 -2.04 -21.02 4.60
CA ASP A 71 -1.46 -22.32 4.22
C ASP A 71 -0.31 -22.11 3.24
N ILE A 72 0.92 -22.23 3.73
CA ILE A 72 2.12 -22.16 2.90
C ILE A 72 2.56 -23.57 2.54
N PRO A 73 2.61 -23.93 1.24
CA PRO A 73 3.02 -25.26 0.82
C PRO A 73 4.42 -25.66 1.31
N ALA A 74 4.60 -26.90 1.70
CA ALA A 74 5.91 -27.41 2.14
C ALA A 74 7.02 -27.26 1.08
N SER A 75 6.66 -27.17 -0.21
CA SER A 75 7.58 -26.85 -1.30
C SER A 75 8.16 -25.44 -1.25
N HIS A 76 7.49 -24.54 -0.53
CA HIS A 76 7.90 -23.14 -0.30
C HIS A 76 8.42 -22.93 1.13
N GLY A 77 8.82 -23.99 1.81
CA GLY A 77 9.30 -23.93 3.19
C GLY A 77 8.26 -24.36 4.21
N GLY A 78 6.99 -24.22 3.88
CA GLY A 78 5.87 -24.58 4.76
C GLY A 78 5.82 -23.78 6.04
N CYS A 79 4.78 -23.96 6.79
CA CYS A 79 4.69 -23.47 8.15
C CYS A 79 5.31 -24.48 9.11
N ALA A 80 6.05 -24.03 10.10
CA ALA A 80 6.66 -24.93 11.08
C ALA A 80 5.56 -25.65 11.87
N THR A 81 5.36 -26.93 11.57
CA THR A 81 4.29 -27.75 12.13
C THR A 81 4.31 -27.90 13.65
N ASN A 82 5.41 -27.47 14.28
CA ASN A 82 5.59 -27.50 15.73
C ASN A 82 5.32 -26.17 16.43
N VAL A 83 5.00 -25.12 15.66
CA VAL A 83 4.68 -23.79 16.18
C VAL A 83 3.28 -23.44 15.69
N PRO A 84 2.25 -23.53 16.56
CA PRO A 84 0.85 -23.27 16.18
C PRO A 84 0.59 -21.87 15.63
N THR A 85 1.57 -20.98 15.70
CA THR A 85 1.49 -19.58 15.32
C THR A 85 2.38 -19.24 14.11
N ASP A 86 2.85 -20.26 13.39
CA ASP A 86 3.61 -20.01 12.17
C ASP A 86 2.66 -19.71 11.00
N CYS A 87 3.08 -18.81 10.08
CA CYS A 87 2.28 -18.38 8.94
C CYS A 87 0.95 -17.66 9.31
N LEU A 88 1.02 -16.77 10.28
CA LEU A 88 -0.07 -15.86 10.58
C LEU A 88 0.17 -14.50 9.93
N VAL A 89 -0.82 -13.99 9.25
CA VAL A 89 -0.90 -12.59 8.84
C VAL A 89 -1.71 -11.83 9.87
N HIS A 90 -1.15 -10.76 10.40
CA HIS A 90 -1.79 -9.89 11.36
C HIS A 90 -2.32 -8.62 10.68
N LEU A 91 -3.48 -8.17 11.11
CA LEU A 91 -4.04 -6.89 10.71
C LEU A 91 -4.75 -6.18 11.86
N GLY A 92 -4.65 -4.87 11.87
CA GLY A 92 -5.51 -3.99 12.63
C GLY A 92 -6.74 -3.64 11.80
N LEU A 93 -7.93 -3.77 12.40
CA LEU A 93 -9.22 -3.53 11.75
C LEU A 93 -10.00 -2.46 12.49
N TRP A 94 -10.44 -1.43 11.80
CA TRP A 94 -11.33 -0.38 12.28
C TRP A 94 -12.66 -0.45 11.57
N LEU A 95 -13.73 -0.51 12.34
CA LEU A 95 -15.10 -0.59 11.84
C LEU A 95 -15.86 0.68 12.20
N PRO A 96 -16.89 1.09 11.42
CA PRO A 96 -17.77 2.18 11.79
C PRO A 96 -18.72 1.74 12.90
N VAL A 97 -19.04 2.63 13.82
CA VAL A 97 -20.12 2.39 14.82
C VAL A 97 -21.45 2.64 14.13
N ILE A 98 -22.18 1.57 13.82
CA ILE A 98 -23.51 1.63 13.19
C ILE A 98 -24.54 1.17 14.22
N GLU A 99 -25.55 2.00 14.48
CA GLU A 99 -26.62 1.68 15.44
C GLU A 99 -27.35 0.39 15.04
N GLY A 100 -27.43 -0.55 15.97
CA GLY A 100 -28.08 -1.85 15.76
C GLY A 100 -27.19 -2.91 15.09
N CYS A 101 -25.94 -2.62 14.76
CA CYS A 101 -24.96 -3.57 14.23
C CYS A 101 -24.00 -4.01 15.34
N ASP A 102 -24.06 -5.29 15.67
CA ASP A 102 -23.10 -5.94 16.56
C ASP A 102 -22.08 -6.71 15.71
N TRP A 103 -20.88 -6.20 15.59
CA TRP A 103 -19.82 -6.75 14.73
C TRP A 103 -19.33 -8.13 15.16
N ASP A 104 -19.64 -8.55 16.39
CA ASP A 104 -19.30 -9.88 16.91
C ASP A 104 -20.41 -10.91 16.70
N ALA A 105 -21.54 -10.49 16.15
CA ALA A 105 -22.65 -11.38 15.85
C ALA A 105 -22.33 -12.31 14.66
N GLU A 106 -22.66 -13.59 14.79
CA GLU A 106 -22.46 -14.57 13.71
C GLU A 106 -23.29 -14.29 12.45
N ASN A 107 -24.42 -13.62 12.60
CA ASN A 107 -25.37 -13.33 11.53
C ASN A 107 -25.72 -11.86 11.51
N LEU A 108 -24.96 -11.09 10.76
CA LEU A 108 -25.27 -9.68 10.51
C LEU A 108 -26.28 -9.53 9.36
N THR A 109 -27.16 -8.55 9.51
CA THR A 109 -28.08 -8.19 8.42
C THR A 109 -27.33 -7.52 7.29
N GLU A 110 -27.91 -7.50 6.08
CA GLU A 110 -27.27 -6.86 4.92
C GLU A 110 -27.00 -5.37 5.15
N GLU A 111 -27.79 -4.71 6.00
CA GLU A 111 -27.64 -3.29 6.36
C GLU A 111 -26.40 -3.02 7.23
N CYS A 112 -25.90 -4.05 7.90
CA CYS A 112 -24.65 -3.99 8.70
C CYS A 112 -23.39 -4.35 7.90
N LYS A 113 -23.52 -4.75 6.63
CA LYS A 113 -22.37 -5.13 5.82
C LYS A 113 -21.71 -3.92 5.18
N VAL A 114 -20.42 -3.77 5.41
CA VAL A 114 -19.63 -2.64 4.93
C VAL A 114 -18.50 -3.08 3.98
N PRO A 115 -18.13 -2.27 2.99
CA PRO A 115 -16.95 -2.52 2.17
C PRO A 115 -15.67 -2.27 2.98
N ALA A 116 -14.58 -2.90 2.59
CA ALA A 116 -13.28 -2.74 3.22
C ALA A 116 -12.28 -1.99 2.34
N ILE A 117 -11.44 -1.17 2.96
CA ILE A 117 -10.26 -0.58 2.35
C ILE A 117 -9.05 -1.04 3.17
N ALA A 118 -8.05 -1.61 2.49
CA ALA A 118 -6.84 -2.08 3.12
C ALA A 118 -5.61 -1.31 2.64
N GLU A 119 -4.70 -1.06 3.55
CA GLU A 119 -3.30 -0.75 3.27
C GLU A 119 -2.47 -1.96 3.72
N ILE A 120 -1.62 -2.50 2.84
CA ILE A 120 -0.89 -3.75 3.08
C ILE A 120 0.60 -3.50 2.89
N GLY A 121 1.41 -3.83 3.89
CA GLY A 121 2.85 -3.61 3.77
C GLY A 121 3.63 -3.90 5.05
N PRO A 122 4.93 -3.57 5.09
CA PRO A 122 5.82 -3.89 6.20
C PRO A 122 5.94 -2.81 7.27
N TYR A 123 5.14 -1.76 7.21
CA TYR A 123 5.41 -0.54 7.98
C TYR A 123 4.48 -0.34 9.18
N TYR A 124 3.58 -1.26 9.43
CA TYR A 124 2.59 -1.10 10.49
C TYR A 124 3.06 -1.75 11.77
N ASN A 125 2.80 -1.04 12.84
CA ASN A 125 3.05 -1.40 14.19
C ASN A 125 4.43 -1.98 14.47
N ASP A 126 5.24 -1.17 14.89
CA ASP A 126 6.40 -1.58 15.68
C ASP A 126 5.95 -2.22 17.02
N GLY A 127 4.96 -3.14 16.92
CA GLY A 127 4.41 -3.86 18.07
C GLY A 127 3.21 -3.22 18.75
N ASP A 128 2.59 -2.21 18.19
CA ASP A 128 1.60 -1.46 18.95
C ASP A 128 0.33 -1.09 18.17
N VAL A 129 -0.27 -2.09 17.49
CA VAL A 129 -1.64 -1.94 16.96
C VAL A 129 -2.62 -1.61 18.08
N ASP A 130 -2.34 -2.09 19.29
CA ASP A 130 -3.13 -1.83 20.47
C ASP A 130 -3.02 -0.36 20.94
N ALA A 131 -2.00 0.39 20.54
CA ALA A 131 -1.81 1.78 20.95
C ALA A 131 -2.73 2.78 20.26
N LEU A 132 -3.62 2.33 19.38
CA LEU A 132 -4.54 3.23 18.66
C LEU A 132 -3.83 4.35 17.87
N THR A 133 -2.54 4.26 17.75
CA THR A 133 -1.80 5.10 16.82
C THR A 133 -1.98 4.47 15.46
N PRO A 134 -2.88 5.00 14.62
CA PRO A 134 -2.89 4.62 13.24
C PRO A 134 -1.46 4.77 12.79
N ALA A 135 -0.90 3.69 12.35
CA ALA A 135 0.47 3.67 11.92
C ALA A 135 0.69 4.81 10.94
N ASP A 136 1.88 5.27 10.89
CA ASP A 136 2.38 6.15 9.86
C ASP A 136 1.85 5.71 8.48
N ARG A 137 2.02 6.50 7.50
CA ARG A 137 1.52 6.28 6.15
C ARG A 137 0.07 6.76 5.97
N LEU A 138 -0.74 5.95 5.30
CA LEU A 138 -2.12 6.33 4.98
C LEU A 138 -3.12 5.97 6.08
N GLY A 139 -2.72 5.15 7.07
CA GLY A 139 -3.65 4.59 8.05
C GLY A 139 -4.52 5.62 8.74
N ARG A 140 -3.93 6.68 9.28
CA ARG A 140 -4.68 7.77 9.91
C ARG A 140 -5.65 8.42 8.93
N PHE A 141 -5.18 8.72 7.72
CA PHE A 141 -6.01 9.31 6.69
C PHE A 141 -7.19 8.40 6.32
N LEU A 142 -6.94 7.10 6.15
CA LEU A 142 -7.97 6.13 5.82
C LEU A 142 -9.01 6.01 6.93
N ILE A 143 -8.57 5.90 8.18
CA ILE A 143 -9.45 5.75 9.33
C ILE A 143 -10.32 7.01 9.49
N GLU A 144 -9.72 8.20 9.47
CA GLU A 144 -10.42 9.46 9.68
C GLU A 144 -11.39 9.81 8.53
N ASN A 145 -11.13 9.34 7.31
CA ASN A 145 -11.90 9.73 6.13
C ASN A 145 -12.82 8.63 5.57
N TYR A 146 -12.55 7.36 5.85
CA TYR A 146 -13.38 6.28 5.27
C TYR A 146 -14.26 5.59 6.31
N VAL A 147 -13.77 5.37 7.52
CA VAL A 147 -14.61 4.73 8.56
C VAL A 147 -15.86 5.54 8.86
N PRO A 148 -15.80 6.89 9.02
CA PRO A 148 -17.00 7.70 9.22
C PRO A 148 -18.00 7.66 8.07
N HIS A 149 -17.58 7.17 6.91
CA HIS A 149 -18.43 7.01 5.72
C HIS A 149 -18.94 5.58 5.52
N GLY A 150 -18.78 4.71 6.50
CA GLY A 150 -19.30 3.35 6.46
C GLY A 150 -18.37 2.35 5.76
N TYR A 151 -17.07 2.58 5.76
CA TYR A 151 -16.06 1.61 5.31
C TYR A 151 -15.37 0.99 6.51
N ALA A 152 -15.06 -0.29 6.42
CA ALA A 152 -14.02 -0.88 7.25
C ALA A 152 -12.64 -0.46 6.72
N VAL A 153 -11.71 -0.17 7.60
CA VAL A 153 -10.31 0.08 7.24
C VAL A 153 -9.43 -0.96 7.89
N ALA A 154 -8.51 -1.54 7.13
CA ALA A 154 -7.53 -2.50 7.62
C ALA A 154 -6.10 -2.08 7.29
N GLN A 155 -5.19 -2.24 8.25
CA GLN A 155 -3.76 -2.20 8.02
C GLN A 155 -3.18 -3.58 8.23
N VAL A 156 -2.63 -4.17 7.17
CA VAL A 156 -2.19 -5.56 7.12
C VAL A 156 -0.67 -5.61 7.07
N SER A 157 -0.05 -6.23 8.06
CA SER A 157 1.39 -6.48 8.05
C SER A 157 1.72 -7.69 7.17
N VAL A 158 2.64 -7.53 6.22
CA VAL A 158 3.15 -8.67 5.46
C VAL A 158 3.97 -9.60 6.36
N PHE A 159 4.20 -10.84 5.93
CA PHE A 159 4.97 -11.80 6.70
C PHE A 159 6.31 -11.26 7.17
N GLY A 160 6.70 -11.63 8.40
CA GLY A 160 7.96 -11.20 9.02
C GLY A 160 8.01 -9.75 9.46
N THR A 161 6.86 -9.07 9.48
CA THR A 161 6.75 -7.69 9.94
C THR A 161 5.60 -7.53 10.93
N GLY A 162 5.69 -6.55 11.80
CA GLY A 162 4.69 -6.33 12.84
C GLY A 162 4.46 -7.60 13.67
N GLU A 163 3.21 -7.95 13.86
CA GLU A 163 2.80 -9.17 14.55
C GLU A 163 2.59 -10.38 13.60
N SER A 164 2.83 -10.19 12.29
CA SER A 164 2.79 -11.29 11.34
C SER A 164 4.00 -12.19 11.52
N THR A 165 3.76 -13.50 11.53
CA THR A 165 4.81 -14.51 11.69
C THR A 165 5.39 -14.93 10.34
N HIS A 166 6.15 -16.04 10.31
CA HIS A 166 6.86 -16.48 9.12
C HIS A 166 8.00 -15.53 8.69
N CYS A 167 8.63 -15.78 7.57
CA CYS A 167 9.71 -14.96 7.05
C CYS A 167 9.22 -14.07 5.90
N MET A 168 9.69 -12.83 5.87
CA MET A 168 9.49 -11.95 4.73
C MET A 168 10.30 -12.46 3.53
N ASP A 169 9.65 -12.70 2.41
CA ASP A 169 10.28 -13.12 1.16
C ASP A 169 10.29 -12.02 0.08
N LEU A 170 10.05 -10.79 0.48
CA LEU A 170 10.16 -9.55 -0.28
C LEU A 170 9.44 -9.62 -1.65
N MET A 171 8.13 -9.52 -1.63
CA MET A 171 7.25 -9.66 -2.80
C MET A 171 7.28 -11.06 -3.41
N GLY A 172 7.68 -12.05 -2.62
CA GLY A 172 7.73 -13.43 -3.03
C GLY A 172 6.39 -14.15 -2.93
N ALA A 173 6.43 -15.45 -3.18
CA ALA A 173 5.21 -16.26 -3.26
C ALA A 173 4.47 -16.37 -1.92
N ASP A 174 5.20 -16.41 -0.82
CA ASP A 174 4.61 -16.56 0.50
C ASP A 174 3.92 -15.26 0.94
N GLU A 175 4.57 -14.12 0.69
CA GLU A 175 3.98 -12.81 0.94
C GLU A 175 2.70 -12.60 0.11
N GLN A 176 2.76 -12.96 -1.17
CA GLN A 176 1.60 -12.90 -2.06
C GLN A 176 0.44 -13.77 -1.55
N ALA A 177 0.72 -14.98 -1.05
CA ALA A 177 -0.29 -15.82 -0.44
C ALA A 177 -0.90 -15.19 0.82
N GLY A 178 -0.08 -14.55 1.64
CA GLY A 178 -0.54 -13.78 2.80
C GLY A 178 -1.45 -12.60 2.41
N ILE A 179 -1.10 -11.88 1.36
CA ILE A 179 -1.92 -10.79 0.81
C ILE A 179 -3.28 -11.31 0.32
N ASP A 180 -3.28 -12.42 -0.44
CA ASP A 180 -4.52 -13.02 -0.94
C ASP A 180 -5.42 -13.52 0.20
N ALA A 181 -4.83 -14.10 1.23
CA ALA A 181 -5.56 -14.53 2.43
C ALA A 181 -6.18 -13.35 3.17
N ALA A 182 -5.45 -12.22 3.29
CA ALA A 182 -5.98 -11.01 3.90
C ALA A 182 -7.17 -10.44 3.11
N VAL A 183 -7.06 -10.37 1.79
CA VAL A 183 -8.16 -9.92 0.91
C VAL A 183 -9.36 -10.86 1.05
N THR A 184 -9.12 -12.17 1.10
CA THR A 184 -10.17 -13.16 1.27
C THR A 184 -10.88 -13.01 2.61
N TYR A 185 -10.13 -12.82 3.69
CA TYR A 185 -10.71 -12.55 5.01
C TYR A 185 -11.57 -11.29 4.99
N LEU A 186 -11.02 -10.17 4.51
CA LEU A 186 -11.72 -8.89 4.47
C LEU A 186 -12.98 -8.93 3.61
N GLY A 187 -13.00 -9.77 2.58
CA GLY A 187 -14.16 -9.93 1.70
C GLY A 187 -15.18 -10.95 2.18
N SER A 188 -14.78 -11.96 2.98
CA SER A 188 -15.67 -13.05 3.41
C SER A 188 -16.14 -12.93 4.86
N ALA A 189 -15.60 -12.01 5.64
CA ALA A 189 -16.00 -11.81 7.03
C ALA A 189 -17.51 -11.50 7.15
N PRO A 190 -18.17 -11.89 8.25
CA PRO A 190 -19.62 -11.68 8.43
C PRO A 190 -20.08 -10.23 8.25
N TRP A 191 -19.22 -9.28 8.62
CA TRP A 191 -19.45 -7.84 8.51
C TRP A 191 -19.15 -7.28 7.12
N SER A 192 -18.55 -8.06 6.22
CA SER A 192 -18.13 -7.58 4.91
C SER A 192 -19.24 -7.61 3.88
N SER A 193 -19.31 -6.57 3.04
CA SER A 193 -20.15 -6.54 1.86
C SER A 193 -19.60 -7.34 0.67
N GLY A 194 -18.42 -7.98 0.82
CA GLY A 194 -17.72 -8.68 -0.26
C GLY A 194 -16.95 -7.76 -1.21
N ASN A 195 -16.76 -6.50 -0.85
CA ASN A 195 -16.04 -5.54 -1.68
C ASN A 195 -14.79 -5.05 -0.94
N VAL A 196 -13.62 -5.33 -1.49
CA VAL A 196 -12.31 -4.93 -0.93
C VAL A 196 -11.58 -4.04 -1.92
N GLY A 197 -11.09 -2.90 -1.43
CA GLY A 197 -10.15 -2.05 -2.15
C GLY A 197 -8.79 -2.05 -1.45
N ILE A 198 -7.70 -1.96 -2.20
CA ILE A 198 -6.35 -1.82 -1.64
C ILE A 198 -5.75 -0.52 -2.13
N ILE A 199 -5.19 0.24 -1.21
CA ILE A 199 -4.49 1.50 -1.47
C ILE A 199 -3.17 1.50 -0.73
N GLY A 200 -2.12 2.05 -1.33
CA GLY A 200 -0.86 2.18 -0.63
C GLY A 200 0.22 2.88 -1.45
N LYS A 201 1.30 3.26 -0.80
CA LYS A 201 2.41 4.01 -1.39
C LYS A 201 3.74 3.29 -1.18
N SER A 202 4.62 3.33 -2.18
CA SER A 202 5.95 2.70 -2.15
C SER A 202 5.82 1.17 -2.09
N TYR A 203 6.33 0.49 -1.07
CA TYR A 203 6.11 -0.94 -0.88
C TYR A 203 4.61 -1.26 -0.83
N ASP A 204 3.86 -0.53 -0.02
CA ASP A 204 2.41 -0.67 0.08
C ASP A 204 1.68 -0.32 -1.23
N GLY A 205 2.36 0.37 -2.14
CA GLY A 205 1.91 0.58 -3.52
C GLY A 205 2.24 -0.59 -4.44
N SER A 206 3.13 -1.50 -4.04
CA SER A 206 3.44 -2.73 -4.78
C SER A 206 2.46 -3.86 -4.45
N THR A 207 2.10 -4.00 -3.19
CA THR A 207 1.17 -5.05 -2.71
C THR A 207 -0.20 -5.04 -3.39
N PRO A 208 -0.80 -3.90 -3.82
CA PRO A 208 -2.00 -3.90 -4.64
C PRO A 208 -1.80 -4.61 -6.00
N TRP A 209 -0.62 -4.46 -6.62
CA TRP A 209 -0.30 -5.18 -7.87
C TRP A 209 -0.19 -6.68 -7.64
N GLU A 210 0.44 -7.08 -6.54
CA GLU A 210 0.54 -8.49 -6.16
C GLU A 210 -0.84 -9.10 -5.93
N ALA A 211 -1.69 -8.43 -5.14
CA ALA A 211 -3.07 -8.85 -4.93
C ALA A 211 -3.86 -9.02 -6.24
N ALA A 212 -3.64 -8.13 -7.20
CA ALA A 212 -4.35 -8.18 -8.47
C ALA A 212 -3.98 -9.42 -9.32
N THR A 213 -2.81 -10.04 -9.09
CA THR A 213 -2.39 -11.22 -9.85
C THR A 213 -3.21 -12.48 -9.55
N PHE A 214 -3.82 -12.57 -8.38
CA PHE A 214 -4.61 -13.74 -7.96
C PHE A 214 -6.02 -13.75 -8.54
N GLY A 215 -6.54 -12.63 -9.00
CA GLY A 215 -7.93 -12.54 -9.46
C GLY A 215 -8.92 -12.84 -8.33
N ASN A 216 -8.61 -12.44 -7.11
CA ASN A 216 -9.46 -12.65 -5.94
C ASN A 216 -10.84 -12.04 -6.15
N GLN A 217 -11.90 -12.83 -5.91
CA GLN A 217 -13.29 -12.41 -6.18
C GLN A 217 -13.74 -11.20 -5.36
N TYR A 218 -13.11 -10.97 -4.22
CA TYR A 218 -13.43 -9.86 -3.32
C TYR A 218 -12.70 -8.57 -3.67
N LEU A 219 -11.57 -8.65 -4.36
CA LEU A 219 -10.81 -7.47 -4.78
C LEU A 219 -11.53 -6.74 -5.90
N LYS A 220 -11.94 -5.50 -5.64
CA LYS A 220 -12.71 -4.67 -6.60
C LYS A 220 -11.90 -3.53 -7.19
N THR A 221 -10.95 -3.00 -6.44
CA THR A 221 -10.13 -1.88 -6.88
C THR A 221 -8.77 -1.88 -6.22
N ILE A 222 -7.80 -1.34 -6.94
CA ILE A 222 -6.46 -1.08 -6.42
C ILE A 222 -6.07 0.38 -6.71
N VAL A 223 -5.37 1.00 -5.77
CA VAL A 223 -4.81 2.35 -5.91
C VAL A 223 -3.32 2.31 -5.57
N PRO A 224 -2.48 1.82 -6.48
CA PRO A 224 -1.04 1.73 -6.28
C PRO A 224 -0.39 3.10 -6.49
N MET A 225 0.26 3.64 -5.47
CA MET A 225 0.99 4.89 -5.56
C MET A 225 2.49 4.62 -5.49
N SER A 226 3.22 4.97 -6.54
CA SER A 226 4.68 4.79 -6.61
C SER A 226 5.16 3.38 -6.26
N GLY A 227 4.33 2.38 -6.55
CA GLY A 227 4.63 0.97 -6.32
C GLY A 227 5.43 0.36 -7.48
N LEU A 228 6.07 -0.75 -7.18
CA LEU A 228 6.79 -1.57 -8.16
C LEU A 228 5.92 -2.77 -8.55
N ILE A 229 6.02 -3.20 -9.80
CA ILE A 229 5.37 -4.43 -10.25
C ILE A 229 6.27 -5.66 -9.97
N GLY A 230 7.48 -5.43 -9.49
CA GLY A 230 8.42 -6.47 -9.10
C GLY A 230 9.70 -5.89 -8.50
N ALA A 231 10.30 -6.61 -7.57
CA ALA A 231 11.52 -6.18 -6.88
C ALA A 231 12.78 -6.30 -7.75
N GLN A 232 12.75 -7.14 -8.80
CA GLN A 232 13.95 -7.46 -9.59
C GLN A 232 14.59 -6.23 -10.23
N ASP A 233 13.82 -5.37 -10.85
CA ASP A 233 14.34 -4.18 -11.53
C ASP A 233 14.85 -3.12 -10.57
N LEU A 234 14.36 -3.12 -9.34
CA LEU A 234 14.81 -2.24 -8.27
C LEU A 234 16.11 -2.75 -7.64
N MET A 235 16.15 -4.04 -7.35
CA MET A 235 17.24 -4.67 -6.58
C MET A 235 18.41 -5.08 -7.46
N TRP A 236 18.16 -5.41 -8.74
CA TRP A 236 19.16 -5.95 -9.65
C TRP A 236 19.29 -5.08 -10.91
N ARG A 237 20.23 -4.14 -10.89
CA ARG A 237 20.55 -3.34 -12.07
C ARG A 237 21.78 -3.91 -12.77
N ASN A 238 21.61 -4.37 -14.00
CA ASN A 238 22.71 -4.91 -14.81
C ASN A 238 23.54 -6.01 -14.09
N GLY A 239 22.87 -6.84 -13.28
CA GLY A 239 23.53 -7.91 -12.54
C GLY A 239 24.22 -7.48 -11.24
N SER A 240 24.08 -6.22 -10.84
CA SER A 240 24.54 -5.73 -9.57
C SER A 240 23.36 -5.58 -8.59
N MET A 241 23.49 -6.16 -7.42
CA MET A 241 22.53 -5.93 -6.34
C MET A 241 22.75 -4.54 -5.74
N GLU A 242 21.71 -3.75 -5.67
CA GLU A 242 21.75 -2.49 -4.94
C GLU A 242 21.62 -2.76 -3.44
N ALA A 243 22.69 -2.53 -2.68
CA ALA A 243 22.61 -2.58 -1.23
C ALA A 243 21.97 -1.28 -0.74
N ARG A 244 20.76 -1.36 -0.26
CA ARG A 244 20.12 -0.30 0.52
C ARG A 244 20.27 -0.68 1.99
N GLY A 245 21.11 0.09 2.68
CA GLY A 245 21.24 0.01 4.13
C GLY A 245 20.09 0.74 4.82
#